data_18a0efefd5aa6aaa561c2596708bcd1e
#
_entry.id   18a0efefd5aa6aaa561c2596708bcd1e
#
_cell.length_a   1.000
_cell.length_b   1.000
_cell.length_c   1.000
_cell.angle_alpha   90.00
_cell.angle_beta   90.00
_cell.angle_gamma   90.00
#
_symmetry.space_group_name_H-M   'P 1'
#
loop_
_entity.id
_entity.type
_entity.pdbx_description
1 polymer ?
#
loop_
_entity_poly.entity_id
_entity_poly.type
_entity_poly.pdbx_seq_one_letter_code
_entity_poly.pdbx_strand_id
1 'polypeptide(L)'
;MLELVSKRTDGFIKQMPKYLRKRYGQFFTSLTTARFMASLFTLPVKRDLQVLDAGSGSGMLSVALLERMDKELEGMVHVHLTCYENDTQILPLLKENLNDLKKELNLQFDFEIRTDDYLLSQSDAFNGSLFKGRSDAGRYDMIIGNPPYLKIPRDAPEAIAMHQVCYGAPNLYFLFASMGIFNLCDKGQMVYIMPRSWTSGAYFKRFREFLLDQVKIEHIHLFNSRNRVFNKENVLQEIMIVKFCKTKIIPDKVFITTTHTDQDFEKQTHFSVSYTNLVSGKSRYVYLITNTKEAEVVDKLNVFPYTLPNLGLRMKTGLVVDFRARNLLRDFQEKGVVPLIYSRHISGGRVQFPVRNGPEFLAMDKRAFLQKNKNYLFVKRFTSKEEHRRLQCGIYLRSDLPEYEWISTQNKVNFIDGNHDLTDAETYGLFVLFNSRWYDLYYRVLNGSTQVNATEMNQIPVPSLLDIRRMGSMLLEKDDLSEDQCDEILKSYINEQYQENAGFAFKDRFAERATV
;
A
#
# COMPACT_ATOMS: atom_id res chain seq x y z
N MET A 1 -15.77 31.86 2.09
CA MET A 1 -16.84 30.84 2.21
C MET A 1 -16.38 29.56 2.93
N LEU A 2 -15.23 28.98 2.59
CA LEU A 2 -14.75 27.69 3.14
C LEU A 2 -14.67 27.64 4.69
N GLU A 3 -14.28 28.77 5.34
CA GLU A 3 -14.25 28.87 6.81
C GLU A 3 -15.65 28.82 7.44
N LEU A 4 -16.63 29.40 6.76
CA LEU A 4 -18.04 29.33 7.19
C LEU A 4 -18.56 27.90 7.10
N VAL A 5 -18.29 27.21 5.99
CA VAL A 5 -18.64 25.80 5.79
C VAL A 5 -17.99 24.92 6.86
N SER A 6 -16.71 25.17 7.18
CA SER A 6 -16.00 24.46 8.25
C SER A 6 -16.70 24.63 9.61
N LYS A 7 -17.08 25.86 9.99
CA LYS A 7 -17.79 26.14 11.24
C LYS A 7 -19.17 25.45 11.28
N ARG A 8 -19.94 25.52 10.20
CA ARG A 8 -21.24 24.85 10.08
C ARG A 8 -21.11 23.33 10.19
N THR A 9 -20.09 22.76 9.51
CA THR A 9 -19.77 21.32 9.57
C THR A 9 -19.39 20.90 10.99
N ASP A 10 -18.55 21.67 11.69
CA ASP A 10 -18.21 21.41 13.11
C ASP A 10 -19.46 21.47 14.02
N GLY A 11 -20.38 22.39 13.75
CA GLY A 11 -21.68 22.47 14.43
C GLY A 11 -22.53 21.22 14.23
N PHE A 12 -22.65 20.76 12.99
CA PHE A 12 -23.36 19.53 12.63
C PHE A 12 -22.74 18.29 13.28
N ILE A 13 -21.40 18.16 13.23
CA ILE A 13 -20.68 17.03 13.84
C ILE A 13 -20.91 16.95 15.35
N LYS A 14 -20.98 18.08 16.06
CA LYS A 14 -21.22 18.10 17.51
C LYS A 14 -22.61 17.56 17.88
N GLN A 15 -23.59 17.73 17.02
CA GLN A 15 -24.97 17.25 17.23
C GLN A 15 -25.13 15.78 16.82
N MET A 16 -24.27 15.26 15.93
CA MET A 16 -24.34 13.89 15.42
C MET A 16 -23.69 12.88 16.38
N PRO A 17 -24.40 11.84 16.84
CA PRO A 17 -23.83 10.81 17.69
C PRO A 17 -22.66 10.07 17.04
N LYS A 18 -21.58 9.83 17.80
CA LYS A 18 -20.35 9.16 17.29
C LYS A 18 -20.62 7.78 16.67
N TYR A 19 -21.61 7.03 17.19
CA TYR A 19 -21.94 5.71 16.67
C TYR A 19 -22.53 5.75 15.26
N LEU A 20 -23.29 6.79 14.91
CA LEU A 20 -23.86 6.98 13.57
C LEU A 20 -22.73 7.26 12.56
N ARG A 21 -21.78 8.13 12.88
CA ARG A 21 -20.62 8.41 12.03
C ARG A 21 -19.80 7.14 11.72
N LYS A 22 -19.57 6.31 12.74
CA LYS A 22 -18.91 5.00 12.55
C LYS A 22 -19.73 4.05 11.69
N ARG A 23 -21.05 4.06 11.82
CA ARG A 23 -21.95 3.21 11.05
C ARG A 23 -21.93 3.55 9.56
N TYR A 24 -21.82 4.84 9.23
CA TYR A 24 -21.75 5.31 7.84
C TYR A 24 -20.30 5.39 7.31
N GLY A 25 -19.30 5.20 8.15
CA GLY A 25 -17.88 5.37 7.75
C GLY A 25 -17.55 6.80 7.34
N GLN A 26 -18.31 7.79 7.86
CA GLN A 26 -18.16 9.21 7.51
C GLN A 26 -17.01 9.85 8.30
N PHE A 27 -16.08 10.47 7.58
CA PHE A 27 -14.98 11.24 8.13
C PHE A 27 -14.96 12.60 7.43
N PHE A 28 -15.14 13.66 8.19
CA PHE A 28 -15.21 15.00 7.63
C PHE A 28 -13.80 15.57 7.38
N THR A 29 -13.60 16.10 6.18
CA THR A 29 -12.32 16.68 5.75
C THR A 29 -12.11 18.03 6.45
N SER A 30 -10.89 18.25 7.01
CA SER A 30 -10.53 19.55 7.59
C SER A 30 -10.37 20.62 6.50
N LEU A 31 -10.49 21.88 6.90
CA LEU A 31 -10.32 23.03 6.00
C LEU A 31 -8.95 23.02 5.30
N THR A 32 -7.89 22.76 6.03
CA THR A 32 -6.52 22.71 5.52
C THR A 32 -6.34 21.57 4.51
N THR A 33 -6.88 20.39 4.80
CA THR A 33 -6.89 19.24 3.89
C THR A 33 -7.69 19.54 2.62
N ALA A 34 -8.86 20.16 2.75
CA ALA A 34 -9.69 20.50 1.58
C ALA A 34 -8.97 21.50 0.64
N ARG A 35 -8.34 22.54 1.19
CA ARG A 35 -7.51 23.48 0.41
C ARG A 35 -6.35 22.77 -0.28
N PHE A 36 -5.66 21.90 0.45
CA PHE A 36 -4.55 21.14 -0.13
C PHE A 36 -5.02 20.20 -1.24
N MET A 37 -6.09 19.44 -1.06
CA MET A 37 -6.64 18.58 -2.11
C MET A 37 -7.05 19.38 -3.35
N ALA A 38 -7.71 20.51 -3.16
CA ALA A 38 -8.07 21.41 -4.26
C ALA A 38 -6.82 21.93 -4.98
N SER A 39 -5.72 22.25 -4.27
CA SER A 39 -4.48 22.76 -4.85
C SER A 39 -3.74 21.77 -5.76
N LEU A 40 -4.00 20.47 -5.64
CA LEU A 40 -3.34 19.44 -6.44
C LEU A 40 -3.84 19.37 -7.89
N PHE A 41 -5.00 19.91 -8.20
CA PHE A 41 -5.50 19.90 -9.59
C PHE A 41 -4.69 20.84 -10.49
N THR A 42 -4.47 20.41 -11.70
CA THR A 42 -4.08 21.31 -12.80
C THR A 42 -5.37 21.80 -13.44
N LEU A 43 -5.67 23.09 -13.31
CA LEU A 43 -6.91 23.64 -13.83
C LEU A 43 -6.90 23.60 -15.37
N PRO A 44 -7.88 22.93 -16.02
CA PRO A 44 -7.90 22.80 -17.46
C PRO A 44 -8.36 24.09 -18.14
N VAL A 45 -7.81 24.39 -19.31
CA VAL A 45 -8.25 25.48 -20.16
C VAL A 45 -9.46 25.02 -20.98
N LYS A 46 -10.66 25.16 -20.40
CA LYS A 46 -11.92 24.70 -20.99
C LYS A 46 -13.05 25.64 -20.58
N ARG A 47 -14.01 25.91 -21.46
CA ARG A 47 -15.13 26.81 -21.14
C ARG A 47 -16.18 26.18 -20.23
N ASP A 48 -16.43 24.89 -20.40
CA ASP A 48 -17.41 24.13 -19.63
C ASP A 48 -16.70 23.00 -18.92
N LEU A 49 -16.69 23.01 -17.57
CA LEU A 49 -16.04 22.02 -16.73
C LEU A 49 -17.06 21.18 -15.99
N GLN A 50 -16.93 19.87 -16.12
CA GLN A 50 -17.74 18.89 -15.38
C GLN A 50 -16.99 18.43 -14.13
N VAL A 51 -17.53 18.71 -12.96
CA VAL A 51 -16.92 18.41 -11.65
C VAL A 51 -17.81 17.45 -10.87
N LEU A 52 -17.20 16.46 -10.22
CA LEU A 52 -17.90 15.50 -9.37
C LEU A 52 -17.31 15.50 -7.95
N ASP A 53 -18.19 15.51 -6.96
CA ASP A 53 -17.91 15.21 -5.55
C ASP A 53 -18.87 14.11 -5.08
N ALA A 54 -18.37 12.87 -5.05
CA ALA A 54 -19.14 11.70 -4.66
C ALA A 54 -18.95 11.40 -3.16
N GLY A 55 -20.06 11.45 -2.40
CA GLY A 55 -20.03 11.45 -0.94
C GLY A 55 -19.66 12.84 -0.44
N SER A 56 -20.37 13.86 -0.92
CA SER A 56 -20.04 15.29 -0.74
C SER A 56 -20.10 15.75 0.71
N GLY A 57 -20.87 15.08 1.57
CA GLY A 57 -21.08 15.48 2.95
C GLY A 57 -21.62 16.91 3.05
N SER A 58 -20.89 17.78 3.73
CA SER A 58 -21.23 19.21 3.83
C SER A 58 -20.84 20.07 2.62
N GLY A 59 -20.18 19.48 1.60
CA GLY A 59 -19.66 20.18 0.43
C GLY A 59 -18.29 20.84 0.63
N MET A 60 -17.56 20.49 1.68
CA MET A 60 -16.26 21.09 2.01
C MET A 60 -15.25 21.02 0.86
N LEU A 61 -15.14 19.87 0.18
CA LEU A 61 -14.22 19.67 -0.93
C LEU A 61 -14.67 20.45 -2.17
N SER A 62 -15.95 20.41 -2.48
CA SER A 62 -16.56 21.18 -3.57
C SER A 62 -16.31 22.70 -3.39
N VAL A 63 -16.54 23.22 -2.19
CA VAL A 63 -16.32 24.64 -1.88
C VAL A 63 -14.85 25.03 -2.02
N ALA A 64 -13.92 24.19 -1.50
CA ALA A 64 -12.49 24.46 -1.62
C ALA A 64 -12.03 24.50 -3.08
N LEU A 65 -12.55 23.61 -3.92
CA LEU A 65 -12.20 23.55 -5.34
C LEU A 65 -12.78 24.73 -6.12
N LEU A 66 -14.05 25.08 -5.90
CA LEU A 66 -14.70 26.20 -6.58
C LEU A 66 -14.11 27.57 -6.15
N GLU A 67 -13.77 27.78 -4.86
CA GLU A 67 -13.05 28.98 -4.42
C GLU A 67 -11.68 29.13 -5.07
N ARG A 68 -10.97 28.01 -5.30
CA ARG A 68 -9.72 28.05 -6.03
C ARG A 68 -9.93 28.38 -7.50
N MET A 69 -10.93 27.78 -8.14
CA MET A 69 -11.26 28.06 -9.54
C MET A 69 -11.64 29.52 -9.74
N ASP A 70 -12.43 30.11 -8.85
CA ASP A 70 -12.81 31.53 -8.86
C ASP A 70 -11.60 32.46 -8.84
N LYS A 71 -10.53 32.08 -8.13
CA LYS A 71 -9.31 32.87 -8.01
C LYS A 71 -8.32 32.71 -9.15
N GLU A 72 -8.25 31.51 -9.75
CA GLU A 72 -7.16 31.14 -10.66
C GLU A 72 -7.62 31.00 -12.12
N LEU A 73 -8.92 30.80 -12.39
CA LEU A 73 -9.41 30.72 -13.76
C LEU A 73 -9.67 32.11 -14.33
N GLU A 74 -9.05 32.40 -15.45
CA GLU A 74 -9.28 33.62 -16.22
C GLU A 74 -10.31 33.35 -17.33
N GLY A 75 -11.14 34.36 -17.60
CA GLY A 75 -12.15 34.32 -18.66
C GLY A 75 -13.49 33.69 -18.23
N MET A 76 -14.40 33.56 -19.22
CA MET A 76 -15.74 32.95 -18.97
C MET A 76 -15.66 31.43 -18.94
N VAL A 77 -15.53 30.88 -17.74
CA VAL A 77 -15.62 29.44 -17.48
C VAL A 77 -16.91 29.16 -16.74
N HIS A 78 -17.65 28.15 -17.18
CA HIS A 78 -18.85 27.64 -16.50
C HIS A 78 -18.57 26.27 -15.89
N VAL A 79 -18.88 26.07 -14.60
CA VAL A 79 -18.64 24.80 -13.91
C VAL A 79 -19.96 24.12 -13.60
N HIS A 80 -20.08 22.87 -14.03
CA HIS A 80 -21.21 22.00 -13.68
C HIS A 80 -20.79 21.04 -12.58
N LEU A 81 -21.22 21.34 -11.34
CA LEU A 81 -20.91 20.52 -10.16
C LEU A 81 -22.00 19.47 -9.94
N THR A 82 -21.62 18.21 -9.89
CA THR A 82 -22.49 17.11 -9.44
C THR A 82 -22.04 16.64 -8.06
N CYS A 83 -22.95 16.64 -7.09
CA CYS A 83 -22.74 16.13 -5.74
C CYS A 83 -23.60 14.90 -5.53
N TYR A 84 -23.00 13.75 -5.13
CA TYR A 84 -23.76 12.61 -4.61
C TYR A 84 -23.71 12.62 -3.10
N GLU A 85 -24.88 12.64 -2.45
CA GLU A 85 -25.02 12.51 -1.00
C GLU A 85 -26.38 11.91 -0.67
N ASN A 86 -26.38 10.78 0.04
CA ASN A 86 -27.60 10.07 0.39
C ASN A 86 -28.00 10.17 1.88
N ASP A 87 -27.16 10.78 2.71
CA ASP A 87 -27.50 11.05 4.11
C ASP A 87 -28.45 12.26 4.20
N THR A 88 -29.73 11.97 4.42
CA THR A 88 -30.79 12.98 4.51
C THR A 88 -30.58 14.02 5.59
N GLN A 89 -29.76 13.74 6.62
CA GLN A 89 -29.49 14.67 7.71
C GLN A 89 -28.52 15.79 7.28
N ILE A 90 -27.56 15.51 6.39
CA ILE A 90 -26.57 16.49 5.95
C ILE A 90 -27.00 17.25 4.68
N LEU A 91 -27.95 16.73 3.91
CA LEU A 91 -28.42 17.34 2.67
C LEU A 91 -28.85 18.82 2.80
N PRO A 92 -29.59 19.24 3.86
CA PRO A 92 -29.94 20.65 4.02
C PRO A 92 -28.70 21.54 4.14
N LEU A 93 -27.68 21.09 4.90
CA LEU A 93 -26.43 21.81 5.08
C LEU A 93 -25.64 21.90 3.77
N LEU A 94 -25.53 20.81 2.99
CA LEU A 94 -24.91 20.81 1.69
C LEU A 94 -25.56 21.83 0.76
N LYS A 95 -26.89 21.82 0.67
CA LYS A 95 -27.66 22.74 -0.17
C LYS A 95 -27.49 24.20 0.24
N GLU A 96 -27.52 24.48 1.55
CA GLU A 96 -27.28 25.82 2.08
C GLU A 96 -25.87 26.32 1.69
N ASN A 97 -24.84 25.52 1.93
CA ASN A 97 -23.46 25.86 1.64
C ASN A 97 -23.22 26.16 0.15
N LEU A 98 -23.78 25.35 -0.76
CA LEU A 98 -23.64 25.55 -2.20
C LEU A 98 -24.43 26.75 -2.70
N ASN A 99 -25.61 27.03 -2.15
CA ASN A 99 -26.38 28.22 -2.49
C ASN A 99 -25.69 29.52 -2.03
N ASP A 100 -25.09 29.51 -0.84
CA ASP A 100 -24.34 30.68 -0.35
C ASP A 100 -23.06 30.89 -1.15
N LEU A 101 -22.35 29.80 -1.50
CA LEU A 101 -21.20 29.87 -2.38
C LEU A 101 -21.54 30.50 -3.73
N LYS A 102 -22.69 30.14 -4.31
CA LYS A 102 -23.16 30.67 -5.61
C LYS A 102 -23.41 32.18 -5.57
N LYS A 103 -23.71 32.76 -4.40
CA LYS A 103 -23.88 34.20 -4.22
C LYS A 103 -22.56 34.93 -4.02
N GLU A 104 -21.52 34.24 -3.51
CA GLU A 104 -20.24 34.83 -3.11
C GLU A 104 -19.21 34.84 -4.22
N LEU A 105 -19.19 33.80 -5.08
CA LEU A 105 -18.21 33.68 -6.15
C LEU A 105 -18.60 34.46 -7.42
N ASN A 106 -17.57 34.96 -8.11
CA ASN A 106 -17.72 35.51 -9.46
C ASN A 106 -17.77 34.40 -10.53
N LEU A 107 -17.20 33.24 -10.22
CA LEU A 107 -17.24 32.04 -11.07
C LEU A 107 -18.69 31.63 -11.32
N GLN A 108 -19.03 31.49 -12.60
CA GLN A 108 -20.34 30.94 -12.98
C GLN A 108 -20.35 29.43 -12.78
N PHE A 109 -21.23 28.95 -11.91
CA PHE A 109 -21.46 27.53 -11.77
C PHE A 109 -22.92 27.20 -11.48
N ASP A 110 -23.32 26.02 -11.90
CA ASP A 110 -24.54 25.37 -11.43
C ASP A 110 -24.18 24.09 -10.66
N PHE A 111 -25.13 23.57 -9.88
CA PHE A 111 -24.93 22.35 -9.15
C PHE A 111 -26.19 21.48 -9.14
N GLU A 112 -25.97 20.18 -9.18
CA GLU A 112 -26.96 19.12 -9.02
C GLU A 112 -26.61 18.29 -7.77
N ILE A 113 -27.55 18.12 -6.85
CA ILE A 113 -27.42 17.20 -5.71
C ILE A 113 -28.23 15.94 -6.02
N ARG A 114 -27.55 14.80 -6.06
CA ARG A 114 -28.11 13.48 -6.31
C ARG A 114 -28.16 12.69 -5.02
N THR A 115 -29.33 12.16 -4.69
CA THR A 115 -29.59 11.42 -3.43
C THR A 115 -29.64 9.91 -3.63
N ASP A 116 -29.57 9.44 -4.87
CA ASP A 116 -29.44 8.03 -5.21
C ASP A 116 -28.06 7.50 -4.79
N ASP A 117 -27.98 6.18 -4.58
CA ASP A 117 -26.71 5.53 -4.28
C ASP A 117 -25.74 5.66 -5.46
N TYR A 118 -24.56 6.22 -5.20
CA TYR A 118 -23.56 6.51 -6.22
C TYR A 118 -23.08 5.28 -6.98
N LEU A 119 -22.95 4.13 -6.31
CA LEU A 119 -22.46 2.90 -6.92
C LEU A 119 -23.59 2.15 -7.64
N LEU A 120 -24.73 2.00 -6.97
CA LEU A 120 -25.83 1.18 -7.48
C LEU A 120 -26.55 1.84 -8.66
N SER A 121 -26.69 3.17 -8.65
CA SER A 121 -27.34 3.91 -9.74
C SER A 121 -26.63 3.77 -11.09
N GLN A 122 -25.34 3.40 -11.09
CA GLN A 122 -24.51 3.26 -12.29
C GLN A 122 -23.96 1.84 -12.50
N SER A 123 -24.40 0.87 -11.70
CA SER A 123 -23.84 -0.49 -11.71
C SER A 123 -23.98 -1.19 -13.06
N ASP A 124 -25.08 -1.00 -13.74
CA ASP A 124 -25.33 -1.60 -15.06
C ASP A 124 -24.34 -1.07 -16.10
N ALA A 125 -24.14 0.26 -16.13
CA ALA A 125 -23.17 0.88 -17.03
C ALA A 125 -21.74 0.47 -16.73
N PHE A 126 -21.37 0.38 -15.43
CA PHE A 126 -20.04 -0.07 -15.00
C PHE A 126 -19.76 -1.52 -15.44
N ASN A 127 -20.76 -2.38 -15.44
CA ASN A 127 -20.66 -3.79 -15.89
C ASN A 127 -20.82 -3.99 -17.40
N GLY A 128 -20.92 -2.92 -18.18
CA GLY A 128 -21.04 -2.99 -19.64
C GLY A 128 -22.42 -3.43 -20.13
N SER A 129 -23.46 -3.35 -19.30
CA SER A 129 -24.82 -3.60 -19.70
C SER A 129 -25.31 -2.49 -20.61
N LEU A 130 -25.85 -2.85 -21.80
CA LEU A 130 -26.44 -1.90 -22.74
C LEU A 130 -27.83 -1.40 -22.30
N PHE A 131 -28.37 -1.85 -21.19
CA PHE A 131 -29.75 -1.63 -20.78
C PHE A 131 -29.92 -0.76 -19.54
N LYS A 132 -30.50 0.43 -19.77
CA LYS A 132 -31.45 1.18 -18.92
C LYS A 132 -31.01 1.64 -17.52
N GLY A 133 -29.75 1.90 -17.28
CA GLY A 133 -29.32 2.62 -16.09
C GLY A 133 -28.75 4.01 -16.45
N ARG A 134 -28.58 4.86 -15.42
CA ARG A 134 -27.81 6.08 -15.56
C ARG A 134 -26.36 5.73 -15.88
N SER A 135 -25.73 6.46 -16.78
CA SER A 135 -24.31 6.36 -17.07
C SER A 135 -23.68 7.74 -17.07
N ASP A 136 -22.74 7.96 -16.15
CA ASP A 136 -21.85 9.11 -16.17
C ASP A 136 -20.44 8.73 -16.66
N ALA A 137 -20.31 7.63 -17.43
CA ALA A 137 -19.06 7.14 -17.98
C ALA A 137 -18.33 8.23 -18.78
N GLY A 138 -17.08 8.53 -18.41
CA GLY A 138 -16.25 9.51 -19.12
C GLY A 138 -16.78 10.95 -19.12
N ARG A 139 -17.63 11.31 -18.16
CA ARG A 139 -18.31 12.61 -18.11
C ARG A 139 -17.47 13.70 -17.46
N TYR A 140 -16.77 13.40 -16.37
CA TYR A 140 -16.19 14.43 -15.50
C TYR A 140 -14.73 14.74 -15.84
N ASP A 141 -14.40 16.03 -15.89
CA ASP A 141 -13.05 16.55 -16.06
C ASP A 141 -12.26 16.49 -14.75
N MET A 142 -12.96 16.72 -13.64
CA MET A 142 -12.34 16.76 -12.31
C MET A 142 -13.24 16.05 -11.30
N ILE A 143 -12.63 15.18 -10.49
CA ILE A 143 -13.29 14.46 -9.41
C ILE A 143 -12.52 14.70 -8.12
N ILE A 144 -13.18 15.22 -7.11
CA ILE A 144 -12.62 15.37 -5.76
C ILE A 144 -13.46 14.57 -4.79
N GLY A 145 -12.85 13.90 -3.80
CA GLY A 145 -13.67 13.11 -2.89
C GLY A 145 -12.94 12.59 -1.65
N ASN A 146 -13.72 12.39 -0.60
CA ASN A 146 -13.37 11.66 0.62
C ASN A 146 -14.42 10.56 0.81
N PRO A 147 -14.28 9.40 0.16
CA PRO A 147 -15.29 8.34 0.18
C PRO A 147 -15.43 7.71 1.58
N PRO A 148 -16.55 7.03 1.88
CA PRO A 148 -16.76 6.36 3.17
C PRO A 148 -15.78 5.21 3.38
N TYR A 149 -15.18 5.10 4.61
CA TYR A 149 -14.24 4.04 4.98
C TYR A 149 -14.95 2.92 5.74
N LEU A 150 -15.85 2.23 5.04
CA LEU A 150 -16.67 1.16 5.62
C LEU A 150 -16.40 -0.16 4.90
N LYS A 151 -16.07 -1.19 5.66
CA LYS A 151 -15.98 -2.56 5.14
C LYS A 151 -17.40 -3.15 5.08
N ILE A 152 -17.78 -3.65 3.90
CA ILE A 152 -19.09 -4.25 3.66
C ILE A 152 -18.97 -5.76 3.43
N PRO A 153 -20.04 -6.55 3.68
CA PRO A 153 -20.10 -7.98 3.35
C PRO A 153 -19.89 -8.25 1.86
N ARG A 154 -19.53 -9.50 1.53
CA ARG A 154 -19.36 -9.91 0.11
C ARG A 154 -20.67 -9.95 -0.68
N ASP A 155 -21.76 -10.14 0.01
CA ASP A 155 -23.12 -10.23 -0.50
C ASP A 155 -23.87 -8.90 -0.43
N ALA A 156 -23.20 -7.82 -0.01
CA ALA A 156 -23.76 -6.48 -0.08
C ALA A 156 -24.04 -6.09 -1.55
N PRO A 157 -25.12 -5.35 -1.83
CA PRO A 157 -25.48 -4.94 -3.18
C PRO A 157 -24.33 -4.25 -3.93
N GLU A 158 -23.59 -3.37 -3.27
CA GLU A 158 -22.45 -2.63 -3.81
C GLU A 158 -21.27 -3.57 -4.14
N ALA A 159 -21.05 -4.61 -3.31
CA ALA A 159 -20.01 -5.61 -3.56
C ALA A 159 -20.34 -6.48 -4.77
N ILE A 160 -21.61 -6.82 -4.95
CA ILE A 160 -22.11 -7.57 -6.11
C ILE A 160 -22.01 -6.70 -7.36
N ALA A 161 -22.49 -5.46 -7.30
CA ALA A 161 -22.45 -4.49 -8.38
C ALA A 161 -21.04 -4.21 -8.90
N MET A 162 -20.05 -4.20 -8.01
CA MET A 162 -18.66 -3.87 -8.30
C MET A 162 -17.72 -5.11 -8.24
N HIS A 163 -18.25 -6.32 -8.49
CA HIS A 163 -17.53 -7.59 -8.32
C HIS A 163 -16.19 -7.68 -9.09
N GLN A 164 -16.08 -6.97 -10.23
CA GLN A 164 -14.88 -6.95 -11.07
C GLN A 164 -13.63 -6.45 -10.32
N VAL A 165 -13.80 -5.50 -9.40
CA VAL A 165 -12.70 -4.89 -8.62
C VAL A 165 -12.56 -5.50 -7.22
N CYS A 166 -13.42 -6.45 -6.84
CA CYS A 166 -13.46 -7.05 -5.52
C CYS A 166 -12.68 -8.37 -5.45
N TYR A 167 -11.97 -8.57 -4.32
CA TYR A 167 -11.43 -9.85 -3.89
C TYR A 167 -11.78 -10.05 -2.41
N GLY A 168 -12.88 -10.76 -2.14
CA GLY A 168 -13.40 -10.90 -0.78
C GLY A 168 -14.39 -9.80 -0.40
N ALA A 169 -14.50 -9.49 0.90
CA ALA A 169 -15.43 -8.48 1.43
C ALA A 169 -14.84 -7.07 1.26
N PRO A 170 -15.37 -6.21 0.38
CA PRO A 170 -14.73 -4.94 0.02
C PRO A 170 -14.88 -3.86 1.08
N ASN A 171 -14.15 -2.76 0.88
CA ASN A 171 -14.36 -1.50 1.58
C ASN A 171 -14.89 -0.46 0.57
N LEU A 172 -15.86 0.34 0.97
CA LEU A 172 -16.54 1.29 0.09
C LEU A 172 -15.57 2.28 -0.58
N TYR A 173 -14.50 2.73 0.10
CA TYR A 173 -13.61 3.75 -0.45
C TYR A 173 -13.02 3.36 -1.81
N PHE A 174 -12.64 2.09 -2.01
CA PHE A 174 -12.07 1.69 -3.28
C PHE A 174 -13.14 1.38 -4.34
N LEU A 175 -14.36 1.06 -3.95
CA LEU A 175 -15.49 0.97 -4.88
C LEU A 175 -15.83 2.37 -5.43
N PHE A 176 -15.90 3.37 -4.55
CA PHE A 176 -16.08 4.78 -4.96
C PHE A 176 -14.95 5.25 -5.88
N ALA A 177 -13.70 4.92 -5.56
CA ALA A 177 -12.57 5.25 -6.43
C ALA A 177 -12.68 4.58 -7.80
N SER A 178 -13.11 3.30 -7.86
CA SER A 178 -13.32 2.59 -9.13
C SER A 178 -14.42 3.20 -9.97
N MET A 179 -15.53 3.58 -9.35
CA MET A 179 -16.62 4.26 -10.04
C MET A 179 -16.19 5.66 -10.50
N GLY A 180 -15.43 6.40 -9.68
CA GLY A 180 -14.86 7.70 -10.06
C GLY A 180 -13.96 7.58 -11.30
N ILE A 181 -13.09 6.58 -11.36
CA ILE A 181 -12.25 6.31 -12.53
C ILE A 181 -13.08 6.00 -13.78
N PHE A 182 -14.16 5.26 -13.63
CA PHE A 182 -15.11 4.98 -14.72
C PHE A 182 -15.78 6.27 -15.21
N ASN A 183 -16.18 7.14 -14.31
CA ASN A 183 -16.83 8.41 -14.61
C ASN A 183 -15.87 9.49 -15.16
N LEU A 184 -14.56 9.36 -14.96
CA LEU A 184 -13.57 10.33 -15.40
C LEU A 184 -13.43 10.34 -16.92
N CYS A 185 -13.41 11.51 -17.56
CA CYS A 185 -13.14 11.65 -19.00
C CYS A 185 -11.66 11.40 -19.31
N ASP A 186 -11.30 11.26 -20.58
CA ASP A 186 -9.90 11.18 -21.01
C ASP A 186 -9.16 12.46 -20.62
N LYS A 187 -7.94 12.32 -20.06
CA LYS A 187 -7.14 13.37 -19.42
C LYS A 187 -7.80 14.03 -18.19
N GLY A 188 -8.95 13.55 -17.74
CA GLY A 188 -9.57 13.99 -16.51
C GLY A 188 -8.72 13.66 -15.28
N GLN A 189 -8.89 14.44 -14.20
CA GLN A 189 -8.11 14.34 -12.98
C GLN A 189 -8.98 13.96 -11.79
N MET A 190 -8.48 13.10 -10.93
CA MET A 190 -9.15 12.70 -9.68
C MET A 190 -8.21 12.89 -8.49
N VAL A 191 -8.66 13.60 -7.47
CA VAL A 191 -7.96 13.77 -6.20
C VAL A 191 -8.79 13.16 -5.08
N TYR A 192 -8.29 12.09 -4.49
CA TYR A 192 -8.97 11.37 -3.41
C TYR A 192 -8.11 11.30 -2.16
N ILE A 193 -8.75 11.45 -1.00
CA ILE A 193 -8.19 11.05 0.29
C ILE A 193 -8.76 9.69 0.67
N MET A 194 -7.89 8.71 0.94
CA MET A 194 -8.31 7.34 1.22
C MET A 194 -7.26 6.57 2.04
N PRO A 195 -7.65 5.45 2.70
CA PRO A 195 -6.70 4.57 3.37
C PRO A 195 -5.62 4.06 2.41
N ARG A 196 -4.37 3.98 2.86
CA ARG A 196 -3.24 3.54 2.03
C ARG A 196 -3.10 2.02 1.88
N SER A 197 -3.95 1.23 2.53
CA SER A 197 -3.88 -0.25 2.50
C SER A 197 -4.02 -0.88 1.11
N TRP A 198 -4.58 -0.17 0.14
CA TRP A 198 -4.72 -0.65 -1.24
C TRP A 198 -3.40 -0.74 -2.01
N THR A 199 -2.35 -0.03 -1.56
CA THR A 199 -1.06 0.05 -2.26
C THR A 199 -0.32 -1.28 -2.27
N SER A 200 -0.60 -2.17 -1.31
CA SER A 200 -0.01 -3.51 -1.22
C SER A 200 -1.09 -4.56 -0.87
N GLY A 201 -0.67 -5.78 -0.59
CA GLY A 201 -1.57 -6.86 -0.19
C GLY A 201 -2.36 -7.50 -1.35
N ALA A 202 -2.51 -8.82 -1.26
CA ALA A 202 -3.23 -9.60 -2.28
C ALA A 202 -4.73 -9.26 -2.34
N TYR A 203 -5.29 -8.80 -1.22
CA TYR A 203 -6.69 -8.42 -1.10
C TYR A 203 -7.10 -7.31 -2.07
N PHE A 204 -6.20 -6.35 -2.32
CA PHE A 204 -6.47 -5.21 -3.20
C PHE A 204 -5.98 -5.41 -4.64
N LYS A 205 -5.53 -6.62 -5.00
CA LYS A 205 -4.92 -6.87 -6.31
C LYS A 205 -5.82 -6.45 -7.47
N ARG A 206 -7.08 -6.91 -7.50
CA ARG A 206 -8.03 -6.58 -8.58
C ARG A 206 -8.30 -5.08 -8.69
N PHE A 207 -8.46 -4.41 -7.55
CA PHE A 207 -8.62 -2.96 -7.52
C PHE A 207 -7.39 -2.23 -8.07
N ARG A 208 -6.16 -2.62 -7.64
CA ARG A 208 -4.93 -2.02 -8.16
C ARG A 208 -4.75 -2.23 -9.66
N GLU A 209 -5.03 -3.43 -10.16
CA GLU A 209 -4.97 -3.74 -11.59
C GLU A 209 -5.94 -2.84 -12.35
N PHE A 210 -7.21 -2.80 -11.95
CA PHE A 210 -8.22 -1.93 -12.55
C PHE A 210 -7.78 -0.45 -12.54
N LEU A 211 -7.36 0.06 -11.38
CA LEU A 211 -6.94 1.44 -11.21
C LEU A 211 -5.75 1.79 -12.13
N LEU A 212 -4.66 1.03 -12.04
CA LEU A 212 -3.43 1.34 -12.76
C LEU A 212 -3.51 1.09 -14.26
N ASP A 213 -4.49 0.32 -14.73
CA ASP A 213 -4.81 0.16 -16.16
C ASP A 213 -5.51 1.39 -16.73
N GLN A 214 -6.35 2.05 -15.94
CA GLN A 214 -7.18 3.16 -16.38
C GLN A 214 -6.54 4.53 -16.16
N VAL A 215 -5.84 4.71 -15.03
CA VAL A 215 -5.26 5.99 -14.62
C VAL A 215 -3.79 5.87 -14.27
N LYS A 216 -3.09 7.00 -14.25
CA LYS A 216 -1.72 7.12 -13.74
C LYS A 216 -1.70 7.99 -12.50
N ILE A 217 -0.81 7.66 -11.56
CA ILE A 217 -0.55 8.44 -10.35
C ILE A 217 0.37 9.59 -10.73
N GLU A 218 -0.02 10.81 -10.41
CA GLU A 218 0.80 12.02 -10.63
C GLU A 218 1.36 12.58 -9.33
N HIS A 219 0.60 12.45 -8.22
CA HIS A 219 0.99 12.97 -6.92
C HIS A 219 0.50 12.06 -5.79
N ILE A 220 1.34 11.87 -4.79
CA ILE A 220 1.00 11.21 -3.52
C ILE A 220 1.36 12.14 -2.37
N HIS A 221 0.43 12.35 -1.44
CA HIS A 221 0.71 12.99 -0.17
C HIS A 221 0.55 11.98 0.97
N LEU A 222 1.57 11.89 1.84
CA LEU A 222 1.62 10.97 2.97
C LEU A 222 1.68 11.74 4.29
N PHE A 223 0.89 11.30 5.26
CA PHE A 223 0.95 11.79 6.62
C PHE A 223 1.86 10.89 7.46
N ASN A 224 2.89 11.45 8.10
CA ASN A 224 3.86 10.70 8.89
C ASN A 224 3.33 10.29 10.26
N SER A 225 2.31 10.99 10.80
CA SER A 225 1.66 10.66 12.07
C SER A 225 0.39 9.84 11.86
N ARG A 226 0.30 8.66 12.48
CA ARG A 226 -0.87 7.77 12.39
C ARG A 226 -2.13 8.31 13.08
N ASN A 227 -1.98 9.10 14.13
CA ASN A 227 -3.06 9.37 15.09
C ASN A 227 -3.59 10.80 15.03
N ARG A 228 -3.16 11.65 14.07
CA ARG A 228 -3.44 13.08 14.13
C ARG A 228 -4.19 13.67 12.93
N VAL A 229 -4.47 12.90 11.89
CA VAL A 229 -5.12 13.41 10.67
C VAL A 229 -6.64 13.53 10.84
N PHE A 230 -7.26 12.68 11.65
CA PHE A 230 -8.64 12.79 12.09
C PHE A 230 -8.72 12.75 13.62
N ASN A 231 -7.98 13.65 14.29
CA ASN A 231 -7.84 13.69 15.75
C ASN A 231 -9.16 13.68 16.52
N LYS A 232 -10.23 14.25 15.94
CA LYS A 232 -11.56 14.28 16.54
C LYS A 232 -12.29 12.92 16.49
N GLU A 233 -11.78 11.93 15.72
CA GLU A 233 -12.55 10.74 15.33
C GLU A 233 -11.92 9.38 15.64
N ASN A 234 -10.70 9.33 16.24
CA ASN A 234 -9.99 8.08 16.57
C ASN A 234 -9.87 7.09 15.40
N VAL A 235 -9.55 7.58 14.20
CA VAL A 235 -9.31 6.71 13.03
C VAL A 235 -7.91 6.11 13.14
N LEU A 236 -7.85 4.81 13.34
CA LEU A 236 -6.59 4.05 13.36
C LEU A 236 -6.03 3.74 11.95
N GLN A 237 -6.71 4.20 10.89
CA GLN A 237 -6.28 3.93 9.52
C GLN A 237 -5.31 5.00 9.02
N GLU A 238 -4.18 4.53 8.50
CA GLU A 238 -3.23 5.40 7.82
C GLU A 238 -3.81 5.80 6.45
N ILE A 239 -4.03 7.09 6.27
CA ILE A 239 -4.59 7.67 5.05
C ILE A 239 -3.52 8.33 4.19
N MET A 240 -3.86 8.56 2.93
CA MET A 240 -3.06 9.27 1.94
C MET A 240 -3.98 10.10 1.04
N ILE A 241 -3.44 11.16 0.44
CA ILE A 241 -4.10 11.88 -0.65
C ILE A 241 -3.38 11.51 -1.94
N VAL A 242 -4.14 11.18 -2.98
CA VAL A 242 -3.58 10.78 -4.28
C VAL A 242 -4.26 11.56 -5.39
N LYS A 243 -3.43 12.09 -6.30
CA LYS A 243 -3.89 12.63 -7.59
C LYS A 243 -3.67 11.60 -8.67
N PHE A 244 -4.72 11.31 -9.42
CA PHE A 244 -4.74 10.46 -10.59
C PHE A 244 -5.08 11.26 -11.85
N CYS A 245 -4.54 10.84 -12.98
CA CYS A 245 -4.93 11.32 -14.30
C CYS A 245 -5.33 10.15 -15.19
N LYS A 246 -6.47 10.26 -15.88
CA LYS A 246 -6.92 9.24 -16.85
C LYS A 246 -6.16 9.38 -18.16
N THR A 247 -5.04 8.67 -18.25
CA THR A 247 -4.15 8.68 -19.41
C THR A 247 -3.47 7.35 -19.59
N LYS A 248 -3.08 7.04 -20.83
CA LYS A 248 -2.23 5.88 -21.16
C LYS A 248 -0.74 6.22 -21.07
N ILE A 249 -0.39 7.49 -21.07
CA ILE A 249 1.00 7.96 -20.98
C ILE A 249 1.48 7.78 -19.53
N ILE A 250 2.56 7.01 -19.37
CA ILE A 250 3.21 6.85 -18.07
C ILE A 250 4.05 8.09 -17.81
N PRO A 251 3.84 8.80 -16.71
CA PRO A 251 4.68 9.95 -16.37
C PRO A 251 6.09 9.49 -15.99
N ASP A 252 7.10 10.26 -16.34
CA ASP A 252 8.48 9.95 -15.96
C ASP A 252 8.67 9.95 -14.43
N LYS A 253 8.00 10.89 -13.77
CA LYS A 253 8.10 11.11 -12.32
C LYS A 253 6.73 11.27 -11.68
N VAL A 254 6.66 10.87 -10.42
CA VAL A 254 5.52 11.12 -9.52
C VAL A 254 6.00 12.05 -8.40
N PHE A 255 5.22 13.08 -8.11
CA PHE A 255 5.50 13.98 -7.00
C PHE A 255 5.05 13.35 -5.68
N ILE A 256 5.92 13.41 -4.69
CA ILE A 256 5.63 12.94 -3.33
C ILE A 256 5.74 14.14 -2.40
N THR A 257 4.72 14.34 -1.58
CA THR A 257 4.76 15.30 -0.47
C THR A 257 4.48 14.62 0.84
N THR A 258 5.08 15.09 1.92
CA THR A 258 4.81 14.56 3.25
C THR A 258 4.63 15.67 4.27
N THR A 259 3.71 15.46 5.23
CA THR A 259 3.55 16.30 6.43
C THR A 259 3.45 15.42 7.66
N HIS A 260 3.57 16.03 8.84
CA HIS A 260 3.33 15.30 10.09
C HIS A 260 1.84 15.07 10.33
N THR A 261 1.05 16.12 10.10
CA THR A 261 -0.40 16.13 10.35
C THR A 261 -1.11 16.84 9.19
N ASP A 262 -2.42 16.98 9.29
CA ASP A 262 -3.27 17.76 8.37
C ASP A 262 -3.28 19.28 8.67
N GLN A 263 -2.43 19.75 9.61
CA GLN A 263 -2.35 21.16 9.99
C GLN A 263 -1.06 21.86 9.52
N ASP A 264 -0.09 21.10 9.01
CA ASP A 264 1.26 21.58 8.72
C ASP A 264 1.64 21.47 7.23
N PHE A 265 0.66 21.62 6.33
CA PHE A 265 0.91 21.63 4.88
C PHE A 265 1.88 22.70 4.41
N GLU A 266 2.06 23.81 5.16
CA GLU A 266 3.06 24.83 4.86
C GLU A 266 4.51 24.35 5.07
N LYS A 267 4.70 23.29 5.89
CA LYS A 267 5.99 22.68 6.19
C LYS A 267 6.19 21.34 5.49
N GLN A 268 5.47 21.13 4.38
CA GLN A 268 5.58 19.88 3.64
C GLN A 268 6.99 19.68 3.06
N THR A 269 7.49 18.47 3.15
CA THR A 269 8.62 18.05 2.31
C THR A 269 8.12 17.61 0.95
N HIS A 270 8.92 17.83 -0.09
CA HIS A 270 8.57 17.42 -1.46
C HIS A 270 9.78 16.87 -2.19
N PHE A 271 9.57 15.81 -2.92
CA PHE A 271 10.54 15.19 -3.82
C PHE A 271 9.78 14.44 -4.93
N SER A 272 10.51 13.86 -5.86
CA SER A 272 9.91 13.05 -6.93
C SER A 272 10.63 11.72 -7.05
N VAL A 273 9.89 10.70 -7.48
CA VAL A 273 10.40 9.36 -7.79
C VAL A 273 10.00 8.97 -9.20
N SER A 274 10.77 8.08 -9.85
CA SER A 274 10.34 7.54 -11.14
C SER A 274 9.05 6.73 -10.98
N TYR A 275 8.18 6.79 -11.98
CA TYR A 275 6.93 6.02 -11.96
C TYR A 275 7.19 4.51 -11.83
N THR A 276 8.23 4.01 -12.47
CA THR A 276 8.62 2.60 -12.44
C THR A 276 9.09 2.12 -11.08
N ASN A 277 9.69 3.02 -10.27
CA ASN A 277 10.07 2.73 -8.90
C ASN A 277 8.88 2.83 -7.93
N LEU A 278 7.94 3.73 -8.24
CA LEU A 278 6.72 3.84 -7.44
C LEU A 278 5.79 2.65 -7.65
N VAL A 279 5.59 2.20 -8.90
CA VAL A 279 4.70 1.09 -9.25
C VAL A 279 5.54 -0.06 -9.78
N SER A 280 5.81 -1.04 -8.95
CA SER A 280 6.76 -2.09 -9.26
C SER A 280 6.22 -3.51 -9.07
N GLY A 281 6.88 -4.47 -9.72
CA GLY A 281 6.62 -5.91 -9.65
C GLY A 281 5.36 -6.36 -10.38
N LYS A 282 5.22 -7.68 -10.56
CA LYS A 282 4.07 -8.30 -11.25
C LYS A 282 2.72 -8.02 -10.58
N SER A 283 2.69 -7.76 -9.28
CA SER A 283 1.48 -7.41 -8.52
C SER A 283 1.21 -5.91 -8.50
N ARG A 284 2.04 -5.11 -9.21
CA ARG A 284 1.89 -3.66 -9.38
C ARG A 284 1.68 -2.97 -8.02
N TYR A 285 2.55 -3.29 -7.04
CA TYR A 285 2.52 -2.61 -5.75
C TYR A 285 2.90 -1.14 -5.90
N VAL A 286 2.27 -0.30 -5.09
CA VAL A 286 2.59 1.13 -5.02
C VAL A 286 3.41 1.37 -3.77
N TYR A 287 4.68 1.73 -3.95
CA TYR A 287 5.62 1.93 -2.85
C TYR A 287 5.38 3.28 -2.17
N LEU A 288 5.21 3.26 -0.86
CA LEU A 288 4.94 4.46 -0.06
C LEU A 288 6.24 5.09 0.43
N ILE A 289 6.94 5.69 -0.50
CA ILE A 289 8.24 6.34 -0.27
C ILE A 289 8.00 7.68 0.45
N THR A 290 8.66 7.90 1.58
CA THR A 290 8.47 9.09 2.42
C THR A 290 9.65 10.06 2.43
N ASN A 291 10.80 9.63 1.90
CA ASN A 291 12.03 10.43 1.84
C ASN A 291 12.97 9.94 0.74
N THR A 292 13.99 10.74 0.45
CA THR A 292 14.96 10.45 -0.62
C THR A 292 15.82 9.20 -0.35
N LYS A 293 16.11 8.88 0.92
CA LYS A 293 16.86 7.67 1.29
C LYS A 293 16.09 6.40 0.94
N GLU A 294 14.78 6.41 1.19
CA GLU A 294 13.91 5.29 0.79
C GLU A 294 13.83 5.16 -0.74
N ALA A 295 13.74 6.30 -1.45
CA ALA A 295 13.77 6.32 -2.92
C ALA A 295 15.07 5.71 -3.46
N GLU A 296 16.21 6.08 -2.90
CA GLU A 296 17.52 5.54 -3.28
C GLU A 296 17.63 4.03 -3.05
N VAL A 297 17.13 3.53 -1.92
CA VAL A 297 17.13 2.09 -1.62
C VAL A 297 16.24 1.33 -2.60
N VAL A 298 15.05 1.84 -2.91
CA VAL A 298 14.15 1.22 -3.88
C VAL A 298 14.80 1.19 -5.28
N ASP A 299 15.44 2.29 -5.70
CA ASP A 299 16.14 2.38 -6.98
C ASP A 299 17.26 1.36 -7.07
N LYS A 300 18.11 1.29 -6.05
CA LYS A 300 19.26 0.39 -6.02
C LYS A 300 18.90 -1.10 -5.96
N LEU A 301 17.83 -1.45 -5.24
CA LEU A 301 17.43 -2.87 -5.16
C LEU A 301 16.59 -3.32 -6.36
N ASN A 302 15.88 -2.41 -7.01
CA ASN A 302 15.09 -2.74 -8.21
C ASN A 302 15.93 -3.12 -9.43
N VAL A 303 17.26 -2.91 -9.42
CA VAL A 303 18.15 -3.39 -10.47
C VAL A 303 18.33 -4.91 -10.45
N PHE A 304 18.04 -5.58 -9.34
CA PHE A 304 18.16 -7.03 -9.24
C PHE A 304 17.09 -7.73 -10.08
N PRO A 305 17.50 -8.67 -10.95
CA PRO A 305 16.62 -9.20 -11.99
C PRO A 305 15.71 -10.33 -11.53
N TYR A 306 15.96 -10.91 -10.34
CA TYR A 306 15.25 -12.09 -9.87
C TYR A 306 14.34 -11.79 -8.67
N THR A 307 13.49 -12.74 -8.36
CA THR A 307 12.73 -12.85 -7.10
C THR A 307 12.98 -14.24 -6.54
N LEU A 308 12.67 -14.48 -5.27
CA LEU A 308 12.83 -15.82 -4.69
C LEU A 308 12.21 -16.94 -5.56
N PRO A 309 10.96 -16.80 -6.09
CA PRO A 309 10.38 -17.80 -6.97
C PRO A 309 11.17 -18.04 -8.28
N ASN A 310 11.82 -17.02 -8.85
CA ASN A 310 12.65 -17.19 -10.05
C ASN A 310 13.89 -18.05 -9.77
N LEU A 311 14.38 -18.03 -8.53
CA LEU A 311 15.52 -18.84 -8.09
C LEU A 311 15.11 -20.26 -7.62
N GLY A 312 13.84 -20.64 -7.77
CA GLY A 312 13.31 -21.89 -7.24
C GLY A 312 13.12 -21.89 -5.72
N LEU A 313 13.22 -20.72 -5.08
CA LEU A 313 13.03 -20.51 -3.64
C LEU A 313 11.68 -19.88 -3.37
N ARG A 314 11.14 -20.08 -2.17
CA ARG A 314 9.88 -19.44 -1.79
C ARG A 314 9.80 -19.25 -0.29
N MET A 315 9.46 -18.03 0.14
CA MET A 315 9.04 -17.81 1.51
C MET A 315 7.64 -18.38 1.71
N LYS A 316 7.48 -19.19 2.74
CA LYS A 316 6.23 -19.83 3.18
C LYS A 316 5.92 -19.41 4.60
N THR A 317 4.65 -19.49 4.99
CA THR A 317 4.23 -19.27 6.39
C THR A 317 4.19 -20.60 7.12
N GLY A 318 4.58 -20.58 8.40
CA GLY A 318 4.58 -21.77 9.27
C GLY A 318 3.24 -22.48 9.31
N LEU A 319 3.31 -23.80 9.48
CA LEU A 319 2.23 -24.74 9.24
C LEU A 319 1.24 -24.85 10.41
N VAL A 320 1.72 -24.57 11.65
CA VAL A 320 0.96 -24.86 12.88
C VAL A 320 0.33 -23.61 13.45
N VAL A 321 -0.98 -23.67 13.60
CA VAL A 321 -1.76 -22.69 14.37
C VAL A 321 -1.97 -23.27 15.76
N ASP A 322 -1.19 -22.83 16.74
CA ASP A 322 -1.06 -23.41 18.07
C ASP A 322 -2.40 -23.57 18.80
N PHE A 323 -3.27 -22.56 18.79
CA PHE A 323 -4.58 -22.66 19.44
C PHE A 323 -5.53 -23.70 18.79
N ARG A 324 -5.27 -24.09 17.53
CA ARG A 324 -6.02 -25.16 16.82
C ARG A 324 -5.39 -26.54 16.95
N ALA A 325 -4.14 -26.59 17.42
CA ALA A 325 -3.34 -27.80 17.54
C ALA A 325 -2.96 -28.11 19.01
N ARG A 326 -3.69 -27.56 19.99
CA ARG A 326 -3.36 -27.67 21.42
C ARG A 326 -3.15 -29.11 21.89
N ASN A 327 -3.94 -30.04 21.40
CA ASN A 327 -3.84 -31.47 21.74
C ASN A 327 -2.55 -32.12 21.22
N LEU A 328 -1.86 -31.54 20.26
CA LEU A 328 -0.61 -32.02 19.67
C LEU A 328 0.63 -31.38 20.30
N LEU A 329 0.49 -30.31 21.07
CA LEU A 329 1.62 -29.59 21.67
C LEU A 329 2.18 -30.39 22.86
N ARG A 330 3.52 -30.35 23.00
CA ARG A 330 4.26 -31.00 24.11
C ARG A 330 5.34 -30.04 24.64
N ASP A 331 5.53 -30.07 25.93
CA ASP A 331 6.53 -29.24 26.63
C ASP A 331 7.94 -29.82 26.57
N PHE A 332 8.03 -31.17 26.47
CA PHE A 332 9.30 -31.87 26.53
C PHE A 332 9.50 -32.80 25.34
N GLN A 333 10.77 -33.14 25.13
CA GLN A 333 11.15 -34.15 24.14
C GLN A 333 10.66 -35.54 24.63
N GLU A 334 9.94 -36.21 23.76
CA GLU A 334 9.47 -37.58 23.98
C GLU A 334 9.44 -38.34 22.64
N LYS A 335 9.19 -39.65 22.69
CA LYS A 335 9.08 -40.45 21.46
C LYS A 335 7.87 -40.01 20.62
N GLY A 336 8.10 -39.76 19.34
CA GLY A 336 7.02 -39.39 18.40
C GLY A 336 6.69 -37.91 18.38
N VAL A 337 7.60 -37.05 18.85
CA VAL A 337 7.49 -35.59 18.72
C VAL A 337 8.60 -34.99 17.86
N VAL A 338 8.37 -33.81 17.32
CA VAL A 338 9.34 -33.03 16.57
C VAL A 338 9.45 -31.61 17.14
N PRO A 339 10.61 -30.93 16.97
CA PRO A 339 10.76 -29.53 17.32
C PRO A 339 9.74 -28.65 16.59
N LEU A 340 9.09 -27.74 17.32
CA LEU A 340 8.19 -26.74 16.78
C LEU A 340 8.81 -25.34 16.94
N ILE A 341 9.24 -24.78 15.82
CA ILE A 341 9.93 -23.49 15.79
C ILE A 341 8.94 -22.34 15.94
N TYR A 342 9.15 -21.51 16.97
CA TYR A 342 8.39 -20.30 17.27
C TYR A 342 9.23 -19.04 17.02
N SER A 343 8.57 -17.87 16.96
CA SER A 343 9.26 -16.58 16.84
C SER A 343 10.21 -16.27 18.00
N ARG A 344 9.94 -16.81 19.21
CA ARG A 344 10.83 -16.68 20.38
C ARG A 344 12.17 -17.40 20.23
N HIS A 345 12.25 -18.38 19.34
CA HIS A 345 13.51 -19.09 19.06
C HIS A 345 14.45 -18.27 18.15
N ILE A 346 13.94 -17.22 17.49
CA ILE A 346 14.75 -16.37 16.61
C ILE A 346 15.37 -15.25 17.44
N SER A 347 16.67 -15.33 17.68
CA SER A 347 17.44 -14.38 18.48
C SER A 347 18.90 -14.33 18.01
N GLY A 348 19.52 -13.13 18.00
CA GLY A 348 20.91 -12.95 17.62
C GLY A 348 21.28 -13.47 16.23
N GLY A 349 20.34 -13.41 15.27
CA GLY A 349 20.59 -13.89 13.90
C GLY A 349 20.50 -15.42 13.73
N ARG A 350 20.22 -16.18 14.78
CA ARG A 350 20.15 -17.64 14.77
C ARG A 350 18.84 -18.16 15.36
N VAL A 351 18.50 -19.40 15.05
CA VAL A 351 17.45 -20.13 15.76
C VAL A 351 18.08 -20.86 16.96
N GLN A 352 17.63 -20.51 18.15
CA GLN A 352 18.03 -21.13 19.40
C GLN A 352 16.92 -22.10 19.85
N PHE A 353 17.24 -23.37 20.02
CA PHE A 353 16.28 -24.39 20.43
C PHE A 353 16.95 -25.43 21.34
N PRO A 354 16.29 -25.83 22.45
CA PRO A 354 15.08 -25.26 23.02
C PRO A 354 15.34 -24.01 23.86
N VAL A 355 14.33 -23.12 24.03
CA VAL A 355 14.37 -21.99 24.99
C VAL A 355 13.60 -22.26 26.29
N ARG A 356 12.89 -23.38 26.35
CA ARG A 356 12.13 -23.86 27.52
C ARG A 356 11.11 -22.85 28.06
N ASN A 357 10.36 -22.22 27.15
CA ASN A 357 9.32 -21.26 27.49
C ASN A 357 7.97 -21.72 26.87
N GLY A 358 7.30 -22.66 27.54
CA GLY A 358 6.06 -23.31 27.09
C GLY A 358 6.30 -24.43 26.07
N PRO A 359 5.25 -24.95 25.45
CA PRO A 359 5.36 -26.08 24.54
C PRO A 359 6.22 -25.73 23.31
N GLU A 360 7.20 -26.60 23.04
CA GLU A 360 8.19 -26.42 21.96
C GLU A 360 8.29 -27.65 21.06
N PHE A 361 7.47 -28.68 21.33
CA PHE A 361 7.41 -29.88 20.52
C PHE A 361 6.00 -30.13 20.00
N LEU A 362 5.91 -30.84 18.90
CA LEU A 362 4.66 -31.21 18.24
C LEU A 362 4.61 -32.74 18.04
N ALA A 363 3.52 -33.37 18.42
CA ALA A 363 3.27 -34.79 18.12
C ALA A 363 3.13 -35.01 16.61
N MET A 364 3.74 -36.09 16.09
CA MET A 364 3.85 -36.40 14.65
C MET A 364 2.54 -36.93 14.01
N ASP A 365 1.39 -36.78 14.65
CA ASP A 365 0.11 -37.37 14.22
C ASP A 365 -0.40 -36.81 12.87
N LYS A 366 0.05 -35.63 12.46
CA LYS A 366 -0.40 -34.97 11.22
C LYS A 366 0.76 -34.61 10.33
N ARG A 367 0.97 -35.38 9.26
CA ARG A 367 2.03 -35.13 8.27
C ARG A 367 1.97 -33.72 7.64
N ALA A 368 0.77 -33.15 7.53
CA ALA A 368 0.59 -31.79 6.98
C ALA A 368 1.24 -30.67 7.83
N PHE A 369 1.58 -30.95 9.09
CA PHE A 369 2.26 -30.02 9.99
C PHE A 369 3.78 -30.21 10.00
N LEU A 370 4.31 -31.21 9.31
CA LEU A 370 5.71 -31.58 9.31
C LEU A 370 6.43 -31.01 8.09
N GLN A 371 7.65 -30.56 8.28
CA GLN A 371 8.60 -30.21 7.23
C GLN A 371 9.92 -30.96 7.46
N LYS A 372 10.62 -31.32 6.37
CA LYS A 372 11.92 -31.99 6.50
C LYS A 372 12.89 -31.12 7.29
N ASN A 373 13.72 -31.76 8.11
CA ASN A 373 14.82 -31.09 8.77
C ASN A 373 15.96 -30.85 7.76
N LYS A 374 16.12 -29.59 7.34
CA LYS A 374 17.14 -29.10 6.43
C LYS A 374 17.46 -27.63 6.74
N ASN A 375 18.37 -27.02 6.04
CA ASN A 375 18.71 -25.63 6.24
C ASN A 375 17.52 -24.70 5.88
N TYR A 376 17.28 -23.70 6.70
CA TYR A 376 16.24 -22.69 6.52
C TYR A 376 16.69 -21.31 6.96
N LEU A 377 16.22 -20.29 6.28
CA LEU A 377 16.14 -18.95 6.86
C LEU A 377 14.74 -18.75 7.42
N PHE A 378 14.63 -18.57 8.74
CA PHE A 378 13.39 -18.21 9.40
C PHE A 378 13.26 -16.70 9.54
N VAL A 379 12.03 -16.18 9.44
CA VAL A 379 11.74 -14.75 9.58
C VAL A 379 10.50 -14.57 10.46
N LYS A 380 10.57 -13.72 11.49
CA LYS A 380 9.40 -13.43 12.31
C LYS A 380 8.30 -12.79 11.46
N ARG A 381 7.09 -13.33 11.57
CA ARG A 381 5.96 -12.85 10.78
C ARG A 381 5.28 -11.63 11.40
N PHE A 382 5.24 -11.51 12.70
CA PHE A 382 4.61 -10.40 13.41
C PHE A 382 5.69 -9.50 14.00
N THR A 383 5.85 -8.35 13.39
CA THR A 383 6.75 -7.28 13.81
C THR A 383 6.03 -5.96 13.60
N SER A 384 6.06 -5.06 14.58
CA SER A 384 5.41 -3.75 14.44
C SER A 384 6.30 -2.79 13.63
N LYS A 385 5.71 -1.72 13.11
CA LYS A 385 6.48 -0.69 12.39
C LYS A 385 7.40 0.10 13.32
N GLU A 386 7.06 0.16 14.59
CA GLU A 386 7.78 0.85 15.65
C GLU A 386 9.01 0.08 16.12
N GLU A 387 9.07 -1.24 15.83
CA GLU A 387 10.27 -2.02 16.12
C GLU A 387 11.46 -1.53 15.30
N HIS A 388 12.65 -1.59 15.89
CA HIS A 388 13.89 -1.23 15.20
C HIS A 388 14.02 -1.94 13.85
N ARG A 389 13.59 -3.21 13.77
CA ARG A 389 13.59 -4.00 12.54
C ARG A 389 12.23 -4.66 12.27
N ARG A 390 11.83 -4.61 10.99
CA ARG A 390 10.70 -5.38 10.47
C ARG A 390 11.11 -6.80 10.12
N LEU A 391 12.25 -6.96 9.43
CA LEU A 391 12.79 -8.24 9.03
C LEU A 391 13.73 -8.76 10.13
N GLN A 392 13.20 -9.61 11.00
CA GLN A 392 13.94 -10.28 12.08
C GLN A 392 14.17 -11.73 11.67
N CYS A 393 15.40 -12.03 11.26
CA CYS A 393 15.78 -13.29 10.66
C CYS A 393 16.57 -14.19 11.62
N GLY A 394 16.50 -15.50 11.39
CA GLY A 394 17.31 -16.49 12.09
C GLY A 394 17.76 -17.61 11.17
N ILE A 395 19.07 -17.81 11.11
CA ILE A 395 19.71 -18.94 10.43
C ILE A 395 19.39 -20.20 11.22
N TYR A 396 18.98 -21.24 10.52
CA TYR A 396 18.83 -22.59 11.03
C TYR A 396 19.53 -23.56 10.09
N LEU A 397 20.46 -24.31 10.61
CA LEU A 397 21.15 -25.37 9.88
C LEU A 397 20.65 -26.75 10.34
N ARG A 398 20.61 -27.71 9.43
CA ARG A 398 20.24 -29.09 9.77
C ARG A 398 21.13 -29.65 10.89
N SER A 399 22.38 -29.24 10.93
CA SER A 399 23.35 -29.61 11.97
C SER A 399 23.00 -29.13 13.38
N ASP A 400 22.07 -28.15 13.51
CA ASP A 400 21.65 -27.64 14.83
C ASP A 400 20.81 -28.66 15.60
N LEU A 401 20.06 -29.52 14.90
CA LEU A 401 19.20 -30.56 15.48
C LEU A 401 19.30 -31.87 14.66
N PRO A 402 20.49 -32.49 14.59
CA PRO A 402 20.77 -33.60 13.68
C PRO A 402 19.99 -34.89 13.98
N GLU A 403 19.50 -35.04 15.23
CA GLU A 403 18.75 -36.20 15.70
C GLU A 403 17.30 -36.24 15.16
N TYR A 404 16.78 -35.14 14.61
CA TYR A 404 15.43 -35.10 14.05
C TYR A 404 15.46 -35.19 12.53
N GLU A 405 14.59 -36.02 11.98
CA GLU A 405 14.33 -36.09 10.52
C GLU A 405 13.32 -35.01 10.09
N TRP A 406 12.44 -34.64 10.99
CA TRP A 406 11.34 -33.69 10.77
C TRP A 406 11.37 -32.60 11.82
N ILE A 407 10.94 -31.41 11.41
CA ILE A 407 10.63 -30.28 12.30
C ILE A 407 9.26 -29.72 11.95
N SER A 408 8.80 -28.75 12.69
CA SER A 408 7.58 -28.00 12.40
C SER A 408 7.79 -26.50 12.65
N THR A 409 6.93 -25.66 12.08
CA THR A 409 6.99 -24.20 12.21
C THR A 409 5.63 -23.65 12.58
N GLN A 410 5.59 -22.83 13.62
CA GLN A 410 4.39 -22.12 14.07
C GLN A 410 4.04 -20.98 13.11
N ASN A 411 2.75 -20.67 12.92
CA ASN A 411 2.26 -19.75 11.90
C ASN A 411 2.62 -18.25 12.10
N LYS A 412 3.26 -17.90 13.23
CA LYS A 412 3.84 -16.57 13.46
C LYS A 412 5.29 -16.47 12.97
N VAL A 413 5.78 -17.49 12.30
CA VAL A 413 7.10 -17.54 11.67
C VAL A 413 6.93 -17.86 10.19
N ASN A 414 7.66 -17.17 9.34
CA ASN A 414 7.86 -17.52 7.95
C ASN A 414 9.20 -18.25 7.78
N PHE A 415 9.34 -19.03 6.73
CA PHE A 415 10.61 -19.70 6.38
C PHE A 415 10.80 -19.76 4.87
N ILE A 416 12.05 -19.73 4.43
CA ILE A 416 12.39 -19.91 3.01
C ILE A 416 12.67 -21.37 2.74
N ASP A 417 11.96 -21.93 1.77
CA ASP A 417 12.07 -23.29 1.27
C ASP A 417 12.31 -23.27 -0.23
N GLY A 418 12.95 -24.28 -0.77
CA GLY A 418 13.31 -24.35 -2.19
C GLY A 418 13.01 -25.69 -2.84
N ASN A 419 13.18 -25.73 -4.17
CA ASN A 419 13.13 -26.94 -4.97
C ASN A 419 14.36 -27.84 -4.71
N HIS A 420 15.38 -27.31 -4.05
CA HIS A 420 16.56 -27.99 -3.56
C HIS A 420 16.80 -27.66 -2.09
N ASP A 421 17.62 -28.44 -1.41
CA ASP A 421 18.01 -28.16 -0.03
C ASP A 421 19.04 -27.01 -0.03
N LEU A 422 18.79 -25.97 0.76
CA LEU A 422 19.70 -24.84 0.86
C LEU A 422 21.06 -25.29 1.40
N THR A 423 22.14 -24.85 0.76
CA THR A 423 23.49 -24.95 1.33
C THR A 423 23.66 -23.95 2.48
N ASP A 424 24.70 -24.12 3.30
CA ASP A 424 25.03 -23.15 4.34
C ASP A 424 25.28 -21.77 3.73
N ALA A 425 26.07 -21.71 2.64
CA ALA A 425 26.33 -20.47 1.93
C ALA A 425 25.06 -19.79 1.39
N GLU A 426 24.08 -20.54 0.88
CA GLU A 426 22.79 -19.98 0.46
C GLU A 426 21.98 -19.45 1.64
N THR A 427 21.97 -20.17 2.75
CA THR A 427 21.24 -19.78 3.96
C THR A 427 21.82 -18.49 4.56
N TYR A 428 23.14 -18.40 4.64
CA TYR A 428 23.84 -17.20 5.10
C TYR A 428 23.72 -16.03 4.10
N GLY A 429 23.72 -16.30 2.79
CA GLY A 429 23.51 -15.27 1.78
C GLY A 429 22.09 -14.68 1.82
N LEU A 430 21.08 -15.51 2.00
CA LEU A 430 19.71 -15.05 2.24
C LEU A 430 19.62 -14.25 3.54
N PHE A 431 20.38 -14.63 4.57
CA PHE A 431 20.47 -13.87 5.79
C PHE A 431 21.12 -12.50 5.55
N VAL A 432 22.22 -12.40 4.79
CA VAL A 432 22.83 -11.10 4.41
C VAL A 432 21.77 -10.18 3.81
N LEU A 433 20.99 -10.67 2.85
CA LEU A 433 19.94 -9.86 2.22
C LEU A 433 18.92 -9.38 3.26
N PHE A 434 18.22 -10.31 3.90
CA PHE A 434 17.04 -9.96 4.72
C PHE A 434 17.41 -9.45 6.12
N ASN A 435 18.67 -9.59 6.55
CA ASN A 435 19.18 -8.97 7.77
C ASN A 435 19.87 -7.62 7.51
N SER A 436 20.01 -7.16 6.27
CA SER A 436 20.51 -5.82 5.95
C SER A 436 19.46 -4.76 6.23
N ARG A 437 19.91 -3.53 6.58
CA ARG A 437 19.03 -2.35 6.71
C ARG A 437 18.40 -1.95 5.38
N TRP A 438 19.02 -2.29 4.25
CA TRP A 438 18.52 -2.00 2.92
C TRP A 438 17.24 -2.76 2.62
N TYR A 439 17.22 -4.07 2.85
CA TYR A 439 16.03 -4.89 2.66
C TYR A 439 14.95 -4.62 3.71
N ASP A 440 15.34 -4.28 4.95
CA ASP A 440 14.38 -3.85 5.98
C ASP A 440 13.68 -2.56 5.57
N LEU A 441 14.42 -1.57 5.07
CA LEU A 441 13.87 -0.30 4.59
C LEU A 441 13.00 -0.50 3.34
N TYR A 442 13.47 -1.30 2.37
CA TYR A 442 12.69 -1.66 1.20
C TYR A 442 11.35 -2.32 1.59
N TYR A 443 11.38 -3.24 2.54
CA TYR A 443 10.16 -3.88 3.03
C TYR A 443 9.22 -2.92 3.75
N ARG A 444 9.74 -1.95 4.48
CA ARG A 444 8.94 -0.89 5.14
C ARG A 444 8.20 -0.02 4.14
N VAL A 445 8.85 0.32 3.05
CA VAL A 445 8.26 1.10 1.95
C VAL A 445 7.17 0.29 1.22
N LEU A 446 7.37 -1.02 1.07
CA LEU A 446 6.42 -1.92 0.43
C LEU A 446 5.21 -2.21 1.31
N ASN A 447 5.42 -2.47 2.61
CA ASN A 447 4.38 -2.98 3.50
C ASN A 447 4.14 -2.08 4.69
N GLY A 448 2.93 -1.51 4.72
CA GLY A 448 2.43 -0.73 5.84
C GLY A 448 1.75 -1.53 6.96
N SER A 449 1.59 -2.87 6.86
CA SER A 449 0.89 -3.70 7.87
C SER A 449 1.83 -4.13 9.02
N THR A 450 1.27 -4.75 10.06
CA THR A 450 2.03 -5.31 11.19
C THR A 450 2.56 -6.73 10.93
N GLN A 451 2.35 -7.28 9.74
CA GLN A 451 2.77 -8.63 9.38
C GLN A 451 3.79 -8.61 8.26
N VAL A 452 4.80 -9.45 8.36
CA VAL A 452 5.71 -9.78 7.24
C VAL A 452 5.02 -10.85 6.39
N ASN A 453 4.46 -10.42 5.26
CA ASN A 453 3.68 -11.30 4.39
C ASN A 453 4.58 -12.05 3.41
N ALA A 454 4.51 -13.38 3.42
CA ALA A 454 5.28 -14.23 2.52
C ALA A 454 5.03 -13.89 1.02
N THR A 455 3.81 -13.52 0.66
CA THR A 455 3.46 -13.15 -0.72
C THR A 455 4.23 -11.91 -1.19
N GLU A 456 4.40 -10.91 -0.33
CA GLU A 456 5.13 -9.68 -0.62
C GLU A 456 6.63 -9.96 -0.67
N MET A 457 7.17 -10.70 0.31
CA MET A 457 8.58 -11.10 0.34
C MET A 457 9.00 -11.88 -0.91
N ASN A 458 8.11 -12.72 -1.45
CA ASN A 458 8.36 -13.46 -2.70
C ASN A 458 8.41 -12.58 -3.97
N GLN A 459 8.13 -11.28 -3.87
CA GLN A 459 8.16 -10.35 -4.99
C GLN A 459 9.28 -9.32 -4.89
N ILE A 460 9.99 -9.30 -3.77
CA ILE A 460 11.14 -8.41 -3.59
C ILE A 460 12.26 -8.83 -4.52
N PRO A 461 12.89 -7.88 -5.24
CA PRO A 461 14.04 -8.16 -6.08
C PRO A 461 15.21 -8.73 -5.28
N VAL A 462 15.87 -9.75 -5.83
CA VAL A 462 17.04 -10.39 -5.23
C VAL A 462 18.10 -10.64 -6.32
N PRO A 463 19.39 -10.70 -5.94
CA PRO A 463 20.48 -11.09 -6.83
C PRO A 463 20.35 -12.52 -7.36
N SER A 464 21.27 -12.95 -8.21
CA SER A 464 21.35 -14.34 -8.66
C SER A 464 21.68 -15.28 -7.48
N LEU A 465 21.33 -16.57 -7.63
CA LEU A 465 21.65 -17.56 -6.60
C LEU A 465 23.16 -17.70 -6.37
N LEU A 466 23.95 -17.50 -7.43
CA LEU A 466 25.42 -17.49 -7.35
C LEU A 466 25.93 -16.36 -6.46
N ASP A 467 25.37 -15.16 -6.64
CA ASP A 467 25.75 -13.98 -5.84
C ASP A 467 25.29 -14.12 -4.40
N ILE A 468 24.10 -14.70 -4.18
CA ILE A 468 23.63 -15.04 -2.82
C ILE A 468 24.61 -15.99 -2.14
N ARG A 469 25.09 -17.04 -2.82
CA ARG A 469 26.11 -17.95 -2.29
C ARG A 469 27.42 -17.22 -1.97
N ARG A 470 27.89 -16.35 -2.90
CA ARG A 470 29.11 -15.56 -2.69
C ARG A 470 29.02 -14.70 -1.42
N MET A 471 27.92 -13.94 -1.28
CA MET A 471 27.69 -13.14 -0.08
C MET A 471 27.62 -13.99 1.20
N GLY A 472 26.99 -15.17 1.12
CA GLY A 472 26.91 -16.09 2.24
C GLY A 472 28.26 -16.67 2.66
N SER A 473 29.13 -17.00 1.69
CA SER A 473 30.50 -17.45 1.97
C SER A 473 31.32 -16.35 2.67
N MET A 474 31.17 -15.10 2.23
CA MET A 474 31.82 -13.96 2.90
C MET A 474 31.36 -13.78 4.35
N LEU A 475 30.07 -13.99 4.63
CA LEU A 475 29.53 -13.88 5.99
C LEU A 475 30.00 -15.07 6.87
N LEU A 476 30.07 -16.28 6.31
CA LEU A 476 30.56 -17.48 7.00
C LEU A 476 32.02 -17.30 7.46
N GLU A 477 32.87 -16.69 6.63
CA GLU A 477 34.28 -16.42 6.98
C GLU A 477 34.44 -15.39 8.11
N LYS A 478 33.52 -14.43 8.23
CA LYS A 478 33.60 -13.37 9.23
C LYS A 478 32.98 -13.73 10.60
N ASP A 479 32.07 -14.72 10.62
CA ASP A 479 31.30 -15.18 11.80
C ASP A 479 30.65 -14.03 12.61
N ASP A 480 30.30 -12.92 11.92
CA ASP A 480 29.61 -11.76 12.47
C ASP A 480 28.24 -11.59 11.81
N LEU A 481 27.18 -11.90 12.54
CA LEU A 481 25.79 -11.81 12.10
C LEU A 481 25.16 -10.42 12.31
N SER A 482 25.97 -9.39 12.56
CA SER A 482 25.48 -8.03 12.75
C SER A 482 24.84 -7.44 11.48
N GLU A 483 23.99 -6.45 11.67
CA GLU A 483 23.41 -5.66 10.56
C GLU A 483 24.49 -4.92 9.77
N ASP A 484 25.50 -4.41 10.48
CA ASP A 484 26.59 -3.66 9.87
C ASP A 484 27.40 -4.54 8.92
N GLN A 485 27.67 -5.79 9.32
CA GLN A 485 28.36 -6.74 8.46
C GLN A 485 27.54 -7.14 7.24
N CYS A 486 26.23 -7.36 7.42
CA CYS A 486 25.32 -7.64 6.31
C CYS A 486 25.25 -6.46 5.32
N ASP A 487 25.17 -5.23 5.84
CA ASP A 487 25.17 -4.01 5.03
C ASP A 487 26.49 -3.81 4.27
N GLU A 488 27.63 -4.09 4.88
CA GLU A 488 28.96 -3.99 4.25
C GLU A 488 29.06 -4.93 3.05
N ILE A 489 28.70 -6.20 3.24
CA ILE A 489 28.71 -7.21 2.18
C ILE A 489 27.76 -6.83 1.05
N LEU A 490 26.53 -6.44 1.36
CA LEU A 490 25.53 -6.09 0.35
C LEU A 490 25.94 -4.82 -0.42
N LYS A 491 26.45 -3.79 0.26
CA LYS A 491 26.91 -2.54 -0.39
C LYS A 491 28.08 -2.78 -1.33
N SER A 492 29.04 -3.60 -0.93
CA SER A 492 30.16 -3.98 -1.78
C SER A 492 29.66 -4.59 -3.09
N TYR A 493 28.74 -5.54 -2.98
CA TYR A 493 28.13 -6.18 -4.15
C TYR A 493 27.35 -5.20 -5.05
N ILE A 494 26.52 -4.33 -4.46
CA ILE A 494 25.76 -3.33 -5.22
C ILE A 494 26.70 -2.39 -5.96
N ASN A 495 27.79 -1.93 -5.35
CA ASN A 495 28.75 -1.04 -5.98
C ASN A 495 29.49 -1.72 -7.14
N GLU A 496 29.85 -2.99 -7.02
CA GLU A 496 30.43 -3.78 -8.11
C GLU A 496 29.48 -3.83 -9.32
N GLN A 497 28.20 -4.12 -9.09
CA GLN A 497 27.19 -4.19 -10.17
C GLN A 497 26.95 -2.83 -10.86
N TYR A 498 26.97 -1.73 -10.12
CA TYR A 498 26.88 -0.39 -10.73
C TYR A 498 28.10 -0.04 -11.57
N GLN A 499 29.32 -0.45 -11.17
CA GLN A 499 30.54 -0.22 -11.94
C GLN A 499 30.55 -1.06 -13.23
N GLU A 500 30.13 -2.32 -13.17
CA GLU A 500 30.00 -3.19 -14.33
C GLU A 500 29.01 -2.66 -15.36
N ASN A 501 27.82 -2.25 -14.91
CA ASN A 501 26.78 -1.68 -15.78
C ASN A 501 27.20 -0.34 -16.40
N ALA A 502 27.89 0.53 -15.65
CA ALA A 502 28.47 1.77 -16.18
C ALA A 502 29.57 1.48 -17.23
N GLY A 503 30.37 0.45 -17.02
CA GLY A 503 31.41 -0.01 -17.98
C GLY A 503 30.80 -0.56 -19.28
N PHE A 504 29.67 -1.28 -19.22
CA PHE A 504 28.96 -1.76 -20.40
C PHE A 504 28.31 -0.61 -21.17
N ALA A 505 27.63 0.31 -20.52
CA ALA A 505 27.02 1.48 -21.15
C ALA A 505 28.08 2.41 -21.82
N PHE A 506 29.31 2.40 -21.32
CA PHE A 506 30.44 3.12 -21.92
C PHE A 506 30.95 2.42 -23.16
N LYS A 507 31.01 1.08 -23.14
CA LYS A 507 31.48 0.27 -24.31
C LYS A 507 30.49 0.32 -25.47
N ASP A 508 29.16 0.26 -25.21
CA ASP A 508 28.15 0.36 -26.27
C ASP A 508 28.15 1.73 -26.95
N ARG A 509 28.35 2.83 -26.19
CA ARG A 509 28.50 4.18 -26.78
C ARG A 509 29.75 4.35 -27.62
N PHE A 510 30.81 3.56 -27.40
CA PHE A 510 32.02 3.55 -28.25
C PHE A 510 31.88 2.63 -29.45
N ALA A 511 31.14 1.53 -29.36
CA ALA A 511 30.87 0.64 -30.48
C ALA A 511 29.97 1.32 -31.54
N GLU A 512 28.95 2.11 -31.12
CA GLU A 512 28.12 2.90 -32.04
C GLU A 512 28.87 4.05 -32.73
N ARG A 513 29.97 4.56 -32.15
CA ARG A 513 30.80 5.62 -32.77
C ARG A 513 31.90 5.07 -33.69
N ALA A 514 32.16 3.78 -33.66
CA ALA A 514 33.17 3.14 -34.53
C ALA A 514 32.56 2.57 -35.83
N THR A 515 31.23 2.68 -36.01
CA THR A 515 30.47 2.21 -37.18
C THR A 515 29.84 3.34 -38.01
N VAL A 516 30.33 4.58 -37.87
CA VAL A 516 29.98 5.71 -38.75
C VAL A 516 31.17 6.19 -39.54
#